data_b6027a96cebe15d2d46866fa0ac65f28
#
_entry.id   b6027a96cebe15d2d46866fa0ac65f28
#
_cell.length_a   1.000
_cell.length_b   1.000
_cell.length_c   1.000
_cell.angle_alpha   90.00
_cell.angle_beta   90.00
_cell.angle_gamma   90.00
#
_symmetry.space_group_name_H-M   'P 1'
#
loop_
_entity.id
_entity.type
_entity.pdbx_description
1 polymer ?
#
loop_
_entity_poly.entity_id
_entity_poly.type
_entity_poly.pdbx_seq_one_letter_code
_entity_poly.pdbx_strand_id
1 'polypeptide(L)' 'MKANIIGEFVRYDLAHETKLRIYENKNGLRGTLFDSYGRKIGGAMFYEKDRDNTICRVMEYFGYTDGNYYRIL' A
#
# COMPACT_ATOMS: atom_id res chain seq x y z
N MET A 1 -19.28 2.66 -6.26
CA MET A 1 -19.01 2.59 -4.82
C MET A 1 -17.55 2.83 -4.56
N LYS A 2 -17.24 3.70 -3.60
CA LYS A 2 -15.85 4.03 -3.30
C LYS A 2 -15.23 2.99 -2.38
N ALA A 3 -13.99 2.61 -2.67
CA ALA A 3 -13.21 1.76 -1.78
C ALA A 3 -12.78 2.59 -0.57
N ASN A 4 -12.72 1.95 0.59
CA ASN A 4 -12.24 2.60 1.81
C ASN A 4 -10.72 2.57 1.87
N ILE A 5 -10.12 3.71 2.16
CA ILE A 5 -8.68 3.77 2.42
C ILE A 5 -8.44 3.30 3.84
N ILE A 6 -7.67 2.24 4.01
CA ILE A 6 -7.38 1.68 5.32
C ILE A 6 -5.95 1.95 5.79
N GLY A 7 -5.11 2.52 4.94
CA GLY A 7 -3.77 2.91 5.34
C GLY A 7 -3.02 3.60 4.22
N GLU A 8 -2.11 4.49 4.61
CA GLU A 8 -1.15 5.09 3.71
C GLU A 8 0.22 5.06 4.37
N PHE A 9 1.24 4.69 3.61
CA PHE A 9 2.59 4.52 4.10
C PHE A 9 3.56 5.19 3.14
N VAL A 10 4.62 5.79 3.69
CA VAL A 10 5.68 6.41 2.90
C VAL A 10 6.97 5.64 3.11
N ARG A 11 7.60 5.24 2.03
CA ARG A 11 8.90 4.58 2.06
C ARG A 11 9.98 5.61 1.77
N TYR A 12 11.02 5.65 2.61
CA TYR A 12 12.02 6.71 2.59
C TYR A 12 13.45 6.24 2.38
N ASP A 13 13.67 4.93 2.18
CA ASP A 13 15.02 4.38 2.01
C ASP A 13 15.50 4.40 0.56
N LEU A 14 14.67 4.88 -0.36
CA LEU A 14 15.01 5.00 -1.77
C LEU A 14 15.43 6.44 -2.07
N ALA A 15 16.06 6.64 -3.25
CA ALA A 15 16.46 7.96 -3.70
C ALA A 15 15.28 8.93 -3.78
N HIS A 16 14.10 8.42 -4.12
CA HIS A 16 12.85 9.19 -4.16
C HIS A 16 11.82 8.49 -3.32
N GLU A 17 11.07 9.27 -2.54
CA GLU A 17 10.01 8.71 -1.72
C GLU A 17 8.91 8.13 -2.60
N THR A 18 8.33 7.01 -2.13
CA THR A 18 7.12 6.45 -2.72
C THR A 18 6.05 6.37 -1.63
N LYS A 19 4.78 6.41 -2.06
CA LYS A 19 3.65 6.29 -1.15
C LYS A 19 2.82 5.10 -1.56
N LEU A 20 2.51 4.24 -0.59
CA LEU A 20 1.63 3.10 -0.79
C LEU A 20 0.30 3.40 -0.12
N ARG A 21 -0.79 3.35 -0.88
CA ARG A 21 -2.14 3.51 -0.35
C ARG A 21 -2.86 2.17 -0.46
N ILE A 22 -3.44 1.74 0.65
CA ILE A 22 -4.16 0.47 0.69
C ILE A 22 -5.64 0.75 0.81
N TYR A 23 -6.41 0.19 -0.12
CA TYR A 23 -7.87 0.30 -0.16
C TYR A 23 -8.49 -1.04 0.19
N GLU A 24 -9.61 -0.99 0.87
CA GLU A 24 -10.42 -2.17 1.15
C GLU A 24 -11.69 -2.11 0.29
N ASN A 25 -11.99 -3.22 -0.37
CA ASN A 25 -13.26 -3.38 -1.07
C ASN A 25 -13.84 -4.76 -0.70
N LYS A 26 -15.02 -5.08 -1.22
CA LYS A 26 -15.70 -6.33 -0.85
C LYS A 26 -14.96 -7.59 -1.29
N ASN A 27 -14.05 -7.48 -2.25
CA ASN A 27 -13.32 -8.62 -2.80
C ASN A 27 -11.93 -8.81 -2.17
N GLY A 28 -11.45 -7.84 -1.40
CA GLY A 28 -10.12 -7.93 -0.81
C GLY A 28 -9.47 -6.57 -0.63
N LEU A 29 -8.16 -6.54 -0.73
CA LEU A 29 -7.39 -5.30 -0.59
C LEU A 29 -6.72 -4.95 -1.90
N ARG A 30 -6.58 -3.66 -2.15
CA ARG A 30 -5.85 -3.13 -3.30
C ARG A 30 -4.75 -2.21 -2.82
N GLY A 31 -3.52 -2.45 -3.27
CA GLY A 31 -2.42 -1.53 -3.04
C GLY A 31 -2.18 -0.69 -4.28
N THR A 32 -1.98 0.60 -4.10
CA THR A 32 -1.64 1.52 -5.19
C THR A 32 -0.38 2.28 -4.78
N LEU A 33 0.62 2.25 -5.65
CA LEU A 33 1.90 2.89 -5.40
C LEU A 33 1.97 4.20 -6.18
N PHE A 34 2.40 5.26 -5.49
CA PHE A 34 2.57 6.60 -6.07
C PHE A 34 4.03 7.03 -5.95
N ASP A 35 4.49 7.81 -6.92
CA ASP A 35 5.82 8.41 -6.85
C ASP A 35 5.78 9.69 -5.99
N SER A 36 6.93 10.36 -5.84
CA SER A 36 7.02 11.58 -5.02
C SER A 36 6.23 12.75 -5.59
N TYR A 37 5.81 12.67 -6.83
CA TYR A 37 4.98 13.70 -7.48
C TYR A 37 3.48 13.35 -7.43
N GLY A 38 3.13 12.24 -6.78
CA GLY A 38 1.74 11.83 -6.64
C GLY A 38 1.19 11.06 -7.82
N ARG A 39 2.02 10.64 -8.76
CA ARG A 39 1.59 9.88 -9.94
C ARG A 39 1.56 8.39 -9.60
N LYS A 40 0.53 7.70 -10.07
CA LYS A 40 0.41 6.26 -9.89
C LYS A 40 1.48 5.53 -10.73
N ILE A 41 2.30 4.74 -10.07
CA ILE A 41 3.36 3.97 -10.73
C ILE A 41 3.20 2.47 -10.58
N GLY A 42 2.24 2.01 -9.80
CA GLY A 42 1.98 0.58 -9.65
C GLY A 42 0.70 0.32 -8.90
N GLY A 43 0.24 -0.92 -8.98
CA GLY A 43 -0.94 -1.37 -8.25
C GLY A 43 -1.09 -2.88 -8.31
N ALA A 44 -1.77 -3.45 -7.33
CA ALA A 44 -2.04 -4.88 -7.27
C ALA A 44 -3.27 -5.13 -6.42
N MET A 45 -4.00 -6.21 -6.73
CA MET A 45 -5.16 -6.66 -5.97
C MET A 45 -4.82 -7.94 -5.22
N PHE A 46 -5.32 -8.04 -3.99
CA PHE A 46 -5.10 -9.20 -3.13
C PHE A 46 -6.45 -9.70 -2.63
N TYR A 47 -6.77 -10.95 -2.93
CA TYR A 47 -8.07 -11.55 -2.64
C TYR A 47 -7.98 -12.50 -1.45
N GLU A 48 -7.65 -11.97 -0.30
CA GLU A 48 -7.49 -12.81 0.90
C GLU A 48 -8.51 -12.45 1.96
N LYS A 49 -8.91 -13.48 2.74
CA LYS A 49 -9.92 -13.33 3.77
C LYS A 49 -9.37 -12.72 5.05
N ASP A 50 -8.11 -13.01 5.37
CA ASP A 50 -7.47 -12.48 6.57
C ASP A 50 -6.90 -11.10 6.29
N ARG A 51 -7.63 -10.08 6.72
CA ARG A 51 -7.30 -8.69 6.44
C ARG A 51 -5.91 -8.29 6.92
N ASP A 52 -5.56 -8.65 8.17
CA ASP A 52 -4.28 -8.22 8.73
C ASP A 52 -3.11 -8.86 8.01
N ASN A 53 -3.22 -10.15 7.72
CA ASN A 53 -2.21 -10.87 6.99
C ASN A 53 -2.09 -10.34 5.56
N THR A 54 -3.23 -9.97 4.96
CA THR A 54 -3.25 -9.41 3.60
C THR A 54 -2.56 -8.05 3.54
N ILE A 55 -2.74 -7.21 4.57
CA ILE A 55 -2.05 -5.93 4.65
C ILE A 55 -0.53 -6.14 4.62
N CYS A 56 -0.02 -7.07 5.40
CA CYS A 56 1.40 -7.39 5.40
C CYS A 56 1.88 -7.83 4.02
N ARG A 57 1.11 -8.65 3.34
CA ARG A 57 1.45 -9.13 2.00
C ARG A 57 1.48 -8.01 0.97
N VAL A 58 0.53 -7.09 1.04
CA VAL A 58 0.52 -5.92 0.15
C VAL A 58 1.78 -5.10 0.37
N MET A 59 2.13 -4.83 1.62
CA MET A 59 3.31 -4.06 1.96
C MET A 59 4.58 -4.75 1.47
N GLU A 60 4.71 -6.05 1.71
CA GLU A 60 5.87 -6.83 1.25
C GLU A 60 5.99 -6.81 -0.28
N TYR A 61 4.86 -6.93 -0.98
CA TYR A 61 4.84 -6.94 -2.44
C TYR A 61 5.48 -5.65 -3.01
N PHE A 62 5.22 -4.53 -2.37
CA PHE A 62 5.75 -3.24 -2.81
C PHE A 62 7.08 -2.87 -2.14
N GLY A 63 7.64 -3.77 -1.33
CA GLY A 63 8.93 -3.55 -0.69
C GLY A 63 8.90 -2.73 0.58
N TYR A 64 7.75 -2.60 1.22
CA TYR A 64 7.58 -1.87 2.48
C TYR A 64 7.79 -2.83 3.63
N THR A 65 9.04 -2.98 4.08
CA THR A 65 9.41 -3.95 5.12
C THR A 65 10.43 -3.35 6.08
N ASP A 66 10.53 -3.96 7.27
CA ASP A 66 11.62 -3.75 8.24
C ASP A 66 11.93 -2.30 8.58
N GLY A 67 10.89 -1.48 8.75
CA GLY A 67 11.09 -0.12 9.20
C GLY A 67 11.58 0.84 8.14
N ASN A 68 11.50 0.49 6.85
CA ASN A 68 11.89 1.40 5.78
C ASN A 68 10.76 2.36 5.39
N TYR A 69 9.70 2.41 6.18
CA TYR A 69 8.52 3.22 5.92
C TYR A 69 7.98 3.81 7.20
N TYR A 70 7.09 4.80 7.06
CA TYR A 70 6.27 5.27 8.17
C TYR A 70 4.82 5.42 7.71
N ARG A 71 3.91 5.33 8.65
CA ARG A 71 2.47 5.41 8.38
C ARG A 71 1.98 6.85 8.53
N ILE A 72 1.19 7.31 7.55
CA ILE A 72 0.61 8.65 7.59
C ILE A 72 -0.91 8.63 7.67
N LEU A 73 -1.53 7.45 7.49
CA LEU A 73 -3.00 7.35 7.60
C LEU A 73 -3.43 6.00 8.14
#